data_236ca6ab3a52d59fc12d6de12937da61
#
_entry.id   236ca6ab3a52d59fc12d6de12937da61
#
_cell.length_a   1.000
_cell.length_b   1.000
_cell.length_c   1.000
_cell.angle_alpha   90.00
_cell.angle_beta   90.00
_cell.angle_gamma   90.00
#
_symmetry.space_group_name_H-M   'P 1'
#
loop_
_entity.id
_entity.type
_entity.pdbx_description
1 polymer ?
#
loop_
_entity_poly.entity_id
_entity_poly.type
_entity_poly.pdbx_seq_one_letter_code
_entity_poly.pdbx_strand_id
1 'polypeptide(L)'
;MDYLGIDVSMDNERIYMCMSNYIDNAIKALNITPSNRMISTPISDPIDTDSPLLDKYGIKLFLTALGMLGWLAQTARCDVACAFSRIGQHSAQPTVSALNAVIRVFKYLLQTKDLAMSAKLHDPEQDITDKLSNLELEEKPQFRFYANADHAGNREPQNKRRSQNGLAVTLRGAPVKWHSKAKSSCTASPRLDEAHADISSAAAEIYGAGNATMDIMGYGHMVKEMGLPFTWPVTLEMDNEAARIFTEGGAMKTKLKHIDCRQEWVKTIRDKSIVTPVHVHTDLNTADFFTKILSPAKFLDIRDRFMVQYSVLK
;
A
#
# COMPACT_ATOMS: atom_id res chain seq x y z
N MET A 1 -16.19 -12.82 15.81
CA MET A 1 -17.08 -13.04 14.64
C MET A 1 -16.19 -13.41 13.46
N ASP A 2 -16.43 -14.54 12.80
CA ASP A 2 -15.71 -14.92 11.57
C ASP A 2 -16.48 -14.38 10.36
N TYR A 3 -15.82 -13.62 9.51
CA TYR A 3 -16.37 -13.11 8.27
C TYR A 3 -15.38 -13.38 7.13
N LEU A 4 -15.70 -14.31 6.26
CA LEU A 4 -14.86 -14.70 5.11
C LEU A 4 -13.42 -15.09 5.49
N GLY A 5 -13.23 -15.73 6.64
CA GLY A 5 -11.91 -16.10 7.16
C GLY A 5 -11.16 -14.98 7.88
N ILE A 6 -11.85 -13.87 8.16
CA ILE A 6 -11.35 -12.77 8.98
C ILE A 6 -12.01 -12.86 10.36
N ASP A 7 -11.21 -13.03 11.40
CA ASP A 7 -11.69 -12.93 12.78
C ASP A 7 -11.80 -11.46 13.16
N VAL A 8 -13.04 -10.98 13.33
CA VAL A 8 -13.33 -9.62 13.77
C VAL A 8 -13.70 -9.66 15.26
N SER A 9 -13.02 -8.87 16.06
CA SER A 9 -13.30 -8.65 17.47
C SER A 9 -13.18 -7.19 17.85
N MET A 10 -13.74 -6.81 18.98
CA MET A 10 -13.77 -5.43 19.44
C MET A 10 -13.68 -5.42 20.97
N ASP A 11 -12.95 -4.47 21.50
CA ASP A 11 -12.99 -4.06 22.91
C ASP A 11 -13.52 -2.60 23.01
N ASN A 12 -13.35 -1.97 24.17
CA ASN A 12 -13.84 -0.61 24.39
C ASN A 12 -13.04 0.48 23.64
N GLU A 13 -11.86 0.13 23.12
CA GLU A 13 -10.95 1.10 22.49
C GLU A 13 -10.74 0.84 21.01
N ARG A 14 -10.81 -0.43 20.58
CA ARG A 14 -10.36 -0.84 19.23
C ARG A 14 -11.22 -1.92 18.62
N ILE A 15 -11.22 -1.92 17.29
CA ILE A 15 -11.66 -3.05 16.45
C ILE A 15 -10.40 -3.75 15.94
N TYR A 16 -10.42 -5.08 15.93
CA TYR A 16 -9.32 -5.93 15.48
C TYR A 16 -9.78 -6.83 14.34
N MET A 17 -8.93 -6.95 13.32
CA MET A 17 -9.13 -7.88 12.21
C MET A 17 -7.91 -8.79 12.10
N CYS A 18 -8.08 -10.07 12.37
CA CYS A 18 -7.04 -11.09 12.36
C CYS A 18 -7.34 -12.19 11.35
N MET A 19 -6.32 -12.84 10.81
CA MET A 19 -6.48 -13.95 9.85
C MET A 19 -5.64 -15.17 10.25
N SER A 20 -5.41 -15.41 11.53
CA SER A 20 -4.57 -16.52 12.02
C SER A 20 -5.02 -17.86 11.45
N ASN A 21 -6.33 -18.16 11.51
CA ASN A 21 -6.90 -19.42 11.03
C ASN A 21 -6.69 -19.59 9.51
N TYR A 22 -6.86 -18.53 8.72
CA TYR A 22 -6.62 -18.58 7.29
C TYR A 22 -5.13 -18.85 6.98
N ILE A 23 -4.22 -18.19 7.71
CA ILE A 23 -2.77 -18.38 7.58
C ILE A 23 -2.41 -19.84 7.91
N ASP A 24 -2.89 -20.40 9.01
CA ASP A 24 -2.63 -21.79 9.39
C ASP A 24 -3.12 -22.78 8.32
N ASN A 25 -4.29 -22.54 7.75
CA ASN A 25 -4.84 -23.36 6.66
C ASN A 25 -4.01 -23.25 5.38
N ALA A 26 -3.56 -22.03 5.01
CA ALA A 26 -2.70 -21.81 3.85
C ALA A 26 -1.33 -22.50 4.02
N ILE A 27 -0.71 -22.41 5.19
CA ILE A 27 0.55 -23.07 5.53
C ILE A 27 0.42 -24.60 5.36
N LYS A 28 -0.67 -25.20 5.86
CA LYS A 28 -0.95 -26.64 5.69
C LYS A 28 -1.16 -27.00 4.23
N ALA A 29 -1.98 -26.25 3.51
CA ALA A 29 -2.30 -26.51 2.10
C ALA A 29 -1.06 -26.41 1.19
N LEU A 30 -0.15 -25.50 1.50
CA LEU A 30 1.10 -25.29 0.74
C LEU A 30 2.26 -26.15 1.26
N ASN A 31 2.04 -26.96 2.30
CA ASN A 31 3.05 -27.79 2.97
C ASN A 31 4.34 -27.03 3.31
N ILE A 32 4.18 -25.82 3.90
CA ILE A 32 5.31 -24.96 4.23
C ILE A 32 5.91 -25.33 5.58
N THR A 33 7.20 -25.62 5.58
CA THR A 33 7.96 -25.90 6.80
C THR A 33 8.31 -24.59 7.51
N PRO A 34 8.08 -24.50 8.85
CA PRO A 34 8.48 -23.34 9.66
C PRO A 34 9.97 -23.02 9.51
N SER A 35 10.31 -21.74 9.63
CA SER A 35 11.70 -21.29 9.65
C SER A 35 12.19 -21.16 11.10
N ASN A 36 13.38 -21.70 11.37
CA ASN A 36 14.05 -21.50 12.67
C ASN A 36 14.69 -20.11 12.79
N ARG A 37 14.78 -19.35 11.68
CA ARG A 37 15.30 -17.97 11.69
C ARG A 37 14.13 -16.99 11.72
N MET A 38 14.28 -15.93 12.52
CA MET A 38 13.34 -14.81 12.49
C MET A 38 13.35 -14.14 11.13
N ILE A 39 12.15 -13.90 10.58
CA ILE A 39 11.94 -13.20 9.32
C ILE A 39 11.30 -11.86 9.63
N SER A 40 12.09 -10.80 9.64
CA SER A 40 11.64 -9.45 10.04
C SER A 40 10.82 -8.74 8.95
N THR A 41 11.02 -9.09 7.67
CA THR A 41 10.32 -8.48 6.53
C THR A 41 9.84 -9.55 5.55
N PRO A 42 8.66 -9.38 4.95
CA PRO A 42 8.12 -10.38 4.01
C PRO A 42 8.98 -10.55 2.75
N ILE A 43 9.60 -9.47 2.30
CA ILE A 43 10.52 -9.47 1.15
C ILE A 43 11.76 -8.66 1.50
N SER A 44 12.96 -9.14 1.13
CA SER A 44 14.24 -8.48 1.46
C SER A 44 15.06 -8.13 0.23
N ASP A 45 14.90 -8.91 -0.84
CA ASP A 45 15.76 -8.82 -2.02
C ASP A 45 14.93 -8.80 -3.31
N PRO A 46 15.47 -8.26 -4.39
CA PRO A 46 14.89 -8.44 -5.72
C PRO A 46 14.78 -9.92 -6.08
N ILE A 47 13.76 -10.27 -6.85
CA ILE A 47 13.58 -11.63 -7.33
C ILE A 47 14.54 -11.86 -8.50
N ASP A 48 15.35 -12.91 -8.39
CA ASP A 48 16.29 -13.27 -9.45
C ASP A 48 15.55 -13.77 -10.69
N THR A 49 15.72 -13.04 -11.78
CA THR A 49 15.08 -13.32 -13.08
C THR A 49 15.82 -14.37 -13.89
N ASP A 50 17.12 -14.57 -13.60
CA ASP A 50 17.97 -15.53 -14.28
C ASP A 50 17.85 -16.93 -13.65
N SER A 51 17.10 -17.03 -12.55
CA SER A 51 16.75 -18.30 -11.91
C SER A 51 15.93 -19.19 -12.84
N PRO A 52 16.09 -20.52 -12.78
CA PRO A 52 15.37 -21.46 -13.64
C PRO A 52 13.84 -21.26 -13.60
N LEU A 53 13.20 -21.42 -14.75
CA LEU A 53 11.75 -21.44 -14.86
C LEU A 53 11.16 -22.65 -14.13
N LEU A 54 9.98 -22.47 -13.57
CA LEU A 54 9.24 -23.55 -12.93
C LEU A 54 8.64 -24.50 -13.98
N ASP A 55 8.57 -25.76 -13.63
CA ASP A 55 7.79 -26.74 -14.35
C ASP A 55 6.27 -26.54 -14.13
N LYS A 56 5.44 -27.36 -14.80
CA LYS A 56 3.99 -27.26 -14.72
C LYS A 56 3.44 -27.36 -13.27
N TYR A 57 4.07 -28.18 -12.43
CA TYR A 57 3.64 -28.36 -11.05
C TYR A 57 4.07 -27.17 -10.18
N GLY A 58 5.30 -26.68 -10.38
CA GLY A 58 5.81 -25.48 -9.71
C GLY A 58 4.99 -24.24 -10.07
N ILE A 59 4.59 -24.07 -11.34
CA ILE A 59 3.72 -22.99 -11.78
C ILE A 59 2.38 -23.04 -11.05
N LYS A 60 1.75 -24.22 -10.96
CA LYS A 60 0.48 -24.40 -10.25
C LYS A 60 0.62 -24.06 -8.77
N LEU A 61 1.68 -24.54 -8.13
CA LEU A 61 1.97 -24.24 -6.72
C LEU A 61 2.17 -22.73 -6.52
N PHE A 62 2.98 -22.08 -7.36
CA PHE A 62 3.23 -20.64 -7.33
C PHE A 62 1.95 -19.84 -7.45
N LEU A 63 1.11 -20.12 -8.46
CA LEU A 63 -0.14 -19.39 -8.69
C LEU A 63 -1.15 -19.61 -7.55
N THR A 64 -1.22 -20.84 -7.00
CA THR A 64 -2.06 -21.11 -5.83
C THR A 64 -1.60 -20.33 -4.62
N ALA A 65 -0.30 -20.33 -4.31
CA ALA A 65 0.26 -19.59 -3.20
C ALA A 65 0.08 -18.08 -3.39
N LEU A 66 0.30 -17.57 -4.59
CA LEU A 66 0.11 -16.16 -4.93
C LEU A 66 -1.36 -15.72 -4.76
N GLY A 67 -2.31 -16.57 -5.15
CA GLY A 67 -3.74 -16.31 -4.94
C GLY A 67 -4.12 -16.21 -3.45
N MET A 68 -3.62 -17.16 -2.63
CA MET A 68 -3.81 -17.11 -1.17
C MET A 68 -3.17 -15.86 -0.54
N LEU A 69 -1.96 -15.51 -1.00
CA LEU A 69 -1.28 -14.29 -0.54
C LEU A 69 -2.05 -13.03 -0.95
N GLY A 70 -2.62 -13.00 -2.15
CA GLY A 70 -3.43 -11.89 -2.65
C GLY A 70 -4.65 -11.63 -1.78
N TRP A 71 -5.31 -12.68 -1.29
CA TRP A 71 -6.42 -12.53 -0.36
C TRP A 71 -5.97 -11.90 0.96
N LEU A 72 -4.88 -12.40 1.56
CA LEU A 72 -4.30 -11.83 2.78
C LEU A 72 -3.91 -10.36 2.60
N ALA A 73 -3.22 -10.05 1.51
CA ALA A 73 -2.70 -8.72 1.21
C ALA A 73 -3.79 -7.66 0.98
N GLN A 74 -4.99 -8.06 0.58
CA GLN A 74 -6.10 -7.16 0.27
C GLN A 74 -7.15 -7.08 1.37
N THR A 75 -7.05 -7.92 2.41
CA THR A 75 -8.04 -7.98 3.49
C THR A 75 -7.50 -7.38 4.80
N ALA A 76 -6.69 -8.12 5.55
CA ALA A 76 -6.23 -7.68 6.87
C ALA A 76 -4.71 -7.79 7.10
N ARG A 77 -3.94 -8.13 6.05
CA ARG A 77 -2.47 -8.21 6.09
C ARG A 77 -1.87 -7.22 5.10
N CYS A 78 -2.11 -5.93 5.35
CA CYS A 78 -1.55 -4.84 4.53
C CYS A 78 -0.01 -4.86 4.47
N ASP A 79 0.64 -5.44 5.47
CA ASP A 79 2.09 -5.61 5.59
C ASP A 79 2.72 -6.49 4.50
N VAL A 80 1.94 -7.32 3.82
CA VAL A 80 2.44 -8.14 2.70
C VAL A 80 2.01 -7.61 1.32
N ALA A 81 1.33 -6.47 1.24
CA ALA A 81 0.79 -5.96 -0.03
C ALA A 81 1.89 -5.60 -1.06
N CYS A 82 3.00 -4.99 -0.62
CA CYS A 82 4.14 -4.71 -1.49
C CYS A 82 4.80 -5.99 -2.00
N ALA A 83 5.00 -6.99 -1.12
CA ALA A 83 5.54 -8.28 -1.50
C ALA A 83 4.64 -9.00 -2.52
N PHE A 84 3.33 -9.04 -2.27
CA PHE A 84 2.35 -9.60 -3.22
C PHE A 84 2.43 -8.94 -4.59
N SER A 85 2.44 -7.61 -4.64
CA SER A 85 2.53 -6.86 -5.90
C SER A 85 3.83 -7.16 -6.66
N ARG A 86 4.96 -7.22 -5.97
CA ARG A 86 6.26 -7.49 -6.59
C ARG A 86 6.37 -8.93 -7.10
N ILE A 87 6.00 -9.90 -6.29
CA ILE A 87 6.01 -11.32 -6.67
C ILE A 87 5.02 -11.58 -7.83
N GLY A 88 3.86 -10.93 -7.81
CA GLY A 88 2.82 -11.05 -8.82
C GLY A 88 3.28 -10.63 -10.24
N GLN A 89 4.30 -9.80 -10.36
CA GLN A 89 4.88 -9.41 -11.65
C GLN A 89 5.56 -10.57 -12.40
N HIS A 90 5.88 -11.66 -11.70
CA HIS A 90 6.48 -12.87 -12.26
C HIS A 90 5.44 -13.94 -12.66
N SER A 91 4.13 -13.65 -12.60
CA SER A 91 3.06 -14.64 -12.83
C SER A 91 3.05 -15.23 -14.23
N ALA A 92 3.50 -14.50 -15.26
CA ALA A 92 3.51 -14.98 -16.63
C ALA A 92 4.60 -16.04 -16.87
N GLN A 93 5.75 -15.92 -16.24
CA GLN A 93 6.89 -16.81 -16.34
C GLN A 93 7.57 -16.94 -14.97
N PRO A 94 6.96 -17.69 -14.02
CA PRO A 94 7.49 -17.78 -12.69
C PRO A 94 8.77 -18.63 -12.63
N THR A 95 9.74 -18.14 -11.88
CA THR A 95 11.04 -18.79 -11.64
C THR A 95 11.07 -19.47 -10.27
N VAL A 96 12.08 -20.31 -10.04
CA VAL A 96 12.35 -20.90 -8.71
C VAL A 96 12.56 -19.80 -7.67
N SER A 97 13.22 -18.70 -8.02
CA SER A 97 13.41 -17.54 -7.12
C SER A 97 12.07 -16.92 -6.75
N ALA A 98 11.14 -16.76 -7.69
CA ALA A 98 9.81 -16.24 -7.42
C ALA A 98 8.99 -17.14 -6.48
N LEU A 99 9.09 -18.47 -6.66
CA LEU A 99 8.47 -19.43 -5.75
C LEU A 99 9.07 -19.35 -4.35
N ASN A 100 10.39 -19.26 -4.24
CA ASN A 100 11.06 -19.08 -2.95
C ASN A 100 10.66 -17.77 -2.25
N ALA A 101 10.45 -16.70 -3.03
CA ALA A 101 9.99 -15.42 -2.49
C ALA A 101 8.58 -15.55 -1.89
N VAL A 102 7.62 -16.20 -2.57
CA VAL A 102 6.28 -16.40 -2.01
C VAL A 102 6.30 -17.31 -0.78
N ILE A 103 7.11 -18.38 -0.78
CA ILE A 103 7.30 -19.26 0.39
C ILE A 103 7.87 -18.47 1.58
N ARG A 104 8.84 -17.57 1.34
CA ARG A 104 9.37 -16.68 2.37
C ARG A 104 8.28 -15.81 3.00
N VAL A 105 7.38 -15.25 2.19
CA VAL A 105 6.25 -14.46 2.71
C VAL A 105 5.38 -15.30 3.63
N PHE A 106 5.05 -16.54 3.26
CA PHE A 106 4.26 -17.42 4.14
C PHE A 106 5.00 -17.81 5.41
N LYS A 107 6.32 -17.99 5.38
CA LYS A 107 7.12 -18.18 6.61
C LYS A 107 7.08 -16.95 7.53
N TYR A 108 7.12 -15.73 6.96
CA TYR A 108 6.92 -14.49 7.70
C TYR A 108 5.51 -14.44 8.30
N LEU A 109 4.48 -14.74 7.51
CA LEU A 109 3.09 -14.77 7.95
C LEU A 109 2.87 -15.77 9.09
N LEU A 110 3.50 -16.94 9.05
CA LEU A 110 3.42 -17.93 10.12
C LEU A 110 4.01 -17.40 11.43
N GLN A 111 5.13 -16.70 11.38
CA GLN A 111 5.78 -16.10 12.56
C GLN A 111 5.03 -14.87 13.10
N THR A 112 4.19 -14.27 12.28
CA THR A 112 3.41 -13.06 12.60
C THR A 112 1.91 -13.27 12.49
N LYS A 113 1.44 -14.53 12.61
CA LYS A 113 0.04 -14.88 12.35
C LYS A 113 -0.95 -14.23 13.32
N ASP A 114 -0.48 -13.94 14.52
CA ASP A 114 -1.27 -13.29 15.57
C ASP A 114 -1.25 -11.75 15.48
N LEU A 115 -0.67 -11.17 14.45
CA LEU A 115 -0.83 -9.75 14.18
C LEU A 115 -2.23 -9.49 13.60
N ALA A 116 -2.92 -8.54 14.21
CA ALA A 116 -4.22 -8.04 13.77
C ALA A 116 -4.09 -6.60 13.26
N MET A 117 -4.77 -6.28 12.19
CA MET A 117 -5.01 -4.90 11.81
C MET A 117 -5.96 -4.28 12.83
N SER A 118 -5.65 -3.06 13.30
CA SER A 118 -6.36 -2.46 14.42
C SER A 118 -6.82 -1.04 14.10
N ALA A 119 -8.11 -0.77 14.36
CA ALA A 119 -8.70 0.56 14.28
C ALA A 119 -9.09 1.05 15.68
N LYS A 120 -8.69 2.28 16.03
CA LYS A 120 -9.16 2.92 17.26
C LYS A 120 -10.62 3.34 17.11
N LEU A 121 -11.43 3.13 18.16
CA LEU A 121 -12.81 3.61 18.20
C LEU A 121 -12.87 5.12 18.42
N HIS A 122 -11.91 5.67 19.19
CA HIS A 122 -11.76 7.11 19.45
C HIS A 122 -10.35 7.58 19.07
N ASP A 123 -10.22 8.82 18.63
CA ASP A 123 -8.92 9.45 18.35
C ASP A 123 -8.47 10.25 19.58
N PRO A 124 -7.42 9.80 20.31
CA PRO A 124 -6.97 10.49 21.51
C PRO A 124 -6.39 11.88 21.23
N GLU A 125 -5.89 12.17 20.02
CA GLU A 125 -5.41 13.52 19.67
C GLU A 125 -6.59 14.48 19.47
N GLN A 126 -7.72 14.01 18.97
CA GLN A 126 -8.95 14.78 18.82
C GLN A 126 -9.59 15.07 20.17
N ASP A 127 -9.62 14.09 21.08
CA ASP A 127 -10.14 14.25 22.44
C ASP A 127 -9.45 15.38 23.22
N ILE A 128 -8.15 15.61 22.97
CA ILE A 128 -7.40 16.70 23.62
C ILE A 128 -7.77 18.06 22.98
N THR A 129 -7.91 18.10 21.67
CA THR A 129 -8.24 19.34 20.93
C THR A 129 -9.67 19.76 21.20
N ASP A 130 -10.61 18.83 21.27
CA ASP A 130 -12.02 19.07 21.54
C ASP A 130 -12.27 19.54 22.98
N LYS A 131 -11.51 19.00 23.95
CA LYS A 131 -11.53 19.48 25.36
C LYS A 131 -11.00 20.91 25.53
N LEU A 132 -10.11 21.35 24.62
CA LEU A 132 -9.56 22.70 24.65
C LEU A 132 -10.44 23.73 23.91
N SER A 133 -11.29 23.29 22.98
CA SER A 133 -12.03 24.19 22.10
C SER A 133 -13.46 24.56 22.58
N ASN A 134 -14.04 23.86 23.57
CA ASN A 134 -15.43 24.02 24.02
C ASN A 134 -16.47 24.12 22.87
N LEU A 135 -16.15 23.61 21.68
CA LEU A 135 -17.04 23.59 20.54
C LEU A 135 -17.61 22.17 20.40
N GLU A 136 -18.93 22.07 20.35
CA GLU A 136 -19.66 20.87 19.94
C GLU A 136 -19.29 20.53 18.48
N LEU A 137 -18.09 20.00 18.27
CA LEU A 137 -17.69 19.43 17.00
C LEU A 137 -18.22 18.00 16.95
N GLU A 138 -19.22 17.76 16.09
CA GLU A 138 -19.55 16.41 15.68
C GLU A 138 -18.25 15.66 15.37
N GLU A 139 -18.01 14.51 16.00
CA GLU A 139 -16.85 13.65 15.75
C GLU A 139 -16.78 13.30 14.27
N LYS A 140 -16.01 14.06 13.50
CA LYS A 140 -15.82 13.77 12.08
C LYS A 140 -14.77 12.69 11.95
N PRO A 141 -15.06 11.57 11.30
CA PRO A 141 -14.05 10.55 11.06
C PRO A 141 -12.89 11.16 10.27
N GLN A 142 -11.69 11.11 10.86
CA GLN A 142 -10.49 11.62 10.21
C GLN A 142 -9.95 10.62 9.22
N PHE A 143 -10.32 10.80 7.95
CA PHE A 143 -9.66 10.10 6.86
C PHE A 143 -8.38 10.83 6.47
N ARG A 144 -7.25 10.09 6.39
CA ARG A 144 -6.01 10.59 5.82
C ARG A 144 -5.64 9.75 4.60
N PHE A 145 -5.11 10.40 3.59
CA PHE A 145 -4.73 9.78 2.32
C PHE A 145 -3.25 10.03 2.08
N TYR A 146 -2.49 8.97 1.93
CA TYR A 146 -1.05 9.01 1.68
C TYR A 146 -0.78 8.45 0.30
N ALA A 147 -0.05 9.18 -0.52
CA ALA A 147 0.40 8.71 -1.81
C ALA A 147 1.93 8.72 -1.87
N ASN A 148 2.48 7.73 -2.55
CA ASN A 148 3.89 7.65 -2.88
C ASN A 148 4.12 6.90 -4.18
N ALA A 149 5.24 7.17 -4.83
CA ALA A 149 5.72 6.42 -5.99
C ALA A 149 7.21 6.11 -5.87
N ASP A 150 7.56 4.82 -5.91
CA ASP A 150 8.96 4.40 -6.04
C ASP A 150 9.39 4.53 -7.50
N HIS A 151 10.10 5.61 -7.81
CA HIS A 151 10.57 5.90 -9.16
C HIS A 151 11.61 4.88 -9.63
N ALA A 152 11.29 4.15 -10.70
CA ALA A 152 12.19 3.18 -11.32
C ALA A 152 12.80 2.16 -10.32
N GLY A 153 12.17 1.96 -9.16
CA GLY A 153 12.69 1.13 -8.06
C GLY A 153 12.69 -0.36 -8.38
N ASN A 154 11.93 -0.79 -9.38
CA ASN A 154 12.00 -2.16 -9.86
C ASN A 154 13.12 -2.30 -10.90
N ARG A 155 14.29 -2.72 -10.43
CA ARG A 155 15.51 -2.85 -11.26
C ARG A 155 15.58 -4.14 -12.07
N GLU A 156 14.58 -5.01 -11.97
CA GLU A 156 14.54 -6.27 -12.70
C GLU A 156 14.40 -6.01 -14.22
N PRO A 157 15.21 -6.65 -15.08
CA PRO A 157 15.24 -6.39 -16.54
C PRO A 157 13.88 -6.54 -17.21
N GLN A 158 13.10 -7.55 -16.83
CA GLN A 158 11.77 -7.81 -17.37
C GLN A 158 10.73 -6.75 -16.99
N ASN A 159 10.93 -6.05 -15.89
CA ASN A 159 10.01 -5.03 -15.40
C ASN A 159 10.30 -3.63 -15.94
N LYS A 160 11.33 -3.49 -16.81
CA LYS A 160 11.68 -2.26 -17.52
C LYS A 160 11.69 -1.02 -16.62
N ARG A 161 12.20 -1.16 -15.38
CA ARG A 161 12.24 -0.07 -14.37
C ARG A 161 10.89 0.60 -14.15
N ARG A 162 9.82 -0.16 -14.07
CA ARG A 162 8.49 0.38 -13.76
C ARG A 162 8.46 0.96 -12.36
N SER A 163 7.83 2.11 -12.23
CA SER A 163 7.56 2.71 -10.92
C SER A 163 6.45 1.94 -10.19
N GLN A 164 6.57 1.83 -8.87
CA GLN A 164 5.56 1.25 -7.99
C GLN A 164 4.77 2.37 -7.34
N ASN A 165 3.46 2.39 -7.51
CA ASN A 165 2.58 3.34 -6.85
C ASN A 165 1.99 2.71 -5.58
N GLY A 166 1.96 3.47 -4.52
CA GLY A 166 1.35 3.13 -3.25
C GLY A 166 0.32 4.16 -2.83
N LEU A 167 -0.78 3.68 -2.29
CA LEU A 167 -1.80 4.46 -1.62
C LEU A 167 -2.07 3.83 -0.26
N ALA A 168 -2.20 4.64 0.74
CA ALA A 168 -2.81 4.27 2.01
C ALA A 168 -3.93 5.25 2.34
N VAL A 169 -5.09 4.73 2.67
CA VAL A 169 -6.20 5.48 3.27
C VAL A 169 -6.35 5.00 4.69
N THR A 170 -6.22 5.90 5.62
CA THR A 170 -6.40 5.58 7.04
C THR A 170 -7.64 6.25 7.60
N LEU A 171 -8.30 5.58 8.51
CA LEU A 171 -9.37 6.12 9.35
C LEU A 171 -8.92 5.97 10.81
N ARG A 172 -8.74 7.10 11.51
CA ARG A 172 -8.25 7.09 12.90
C ARG A 172 -6.96 6.28 13.06
N GLY A 173 -6.05 6.41 12.09
CA GLY A 173 -4.76 5.73 12.07
C GLY A 173 -4.77 4.28 11.54
N ALA A 174 -5.93 3.65 11.39
CA ALA A 174 -6.04 2.30 10.82
C ALA A 174 -6.11 2.33 9.29
N PRO A 175 -5.42 1.46 8.57
CA PRO A 175 -5.57 1.36 7.13
C PRO A 175 -6.94 0.75 6.79
N VAL A 176 -7.76 1.49 6.04
CA VAL A 176 -9.09 1.05 5.57
C VAL A 176 -9.12 0.77 4.08
N LYS A 177 -8.17 1.34 3.34
CA LYS A 177 -7.90 1.01 1.95
C LYS A 177 -6.42 1.20 1.67
N TRP A 178 -5.85 0.31 0.91
CA TRP A 178 -4.48 0.43 0.42
C TRP A 178 -4.31 -0.25 -0.91
N HIS A 179 -3.29 0.15 -1.64
CA HIS A 179 -2.81 -0.63 -2.78
C HIS A 179 -1.31 -0.48 -2.97
N SER A 180 -0.73 -1.50 -3.56
CA SER A 180 0.62 -1.54 -4.06
C SER A 180 0.55 -1.99 -5.51
N LYS A 181 0.85 -1.12 -6.48
CA LYS A 181 0.62 -1.42 -7.89
C LYS A 181 1.78 -0.94 -8.76
N ALA A 182 2.34 -1.85 -9.54
CA ALA A 182 3.29 -1.48 -10.59
C ALA A 182 2.59 -0.68 -11.69
N LYS A 183 3.24 0.38 -12.16
CA LYS A 183 2.74 1.18 -13.28
C LYS A 183 2.64 0.33 -14.54
N SER A 184 1.52 0.38 -15.24
CA SER A 184 1.26 -0.45 -16.42
C SER A 184 2.09 -0.02 -17.64
N SER A 185 2.47 1.25 -17.73
CA SER A 185 3.28 1.81 -18.82
C SER A 185 4.53 2.47 -18.28
N CYS A 186 5.68 2.22 -18.93
CA CYS A 186 6.81 3.11 -18.82
C CYS A 186 6.48 4.33 -19.68
N THR A 187 6.76 5.54 -19.21
CA THR A 187 6.82 6.72 -20.05
C THR A 187 8.13 6.68 -20.83
N ALA A 188 8.26 5.71 -21.75
CA ALA A 188 9.35 5.70 -22.69
C ALA A 188 9.05 6.74 -23.78
N SER A 189 9.99 7.65 -24.03
CA SER A 189 10.00 8.45 -25.25
C SER A 189 10.00 7.50 -26.45
N PRO A 190 9.28 7.79 -27.55
CA PRO A 190 9.30 6.96 -28.74
C PRO A 190 10.65 7.00 -29.51
N ARG A 191 11.66 7.68 -29.01
CA ARG A 191 13.01 7.65 -29.57
C ARG A 191 13.77 6.45 -28.99
N LEU A 192 14.03 5.51 -29.87
CA LEU A 192 14.54 4.15 -29.63
C LEU A 192 15.92 4.05 -28.94
N ASP A 193 16.63 5.14 -28.76
CA ASP A 193 18.04 5.13 -28.37
C ASP A 193 18.26 5.51 -26.90
N GLU A 194 17.22 5.97 -26.22
CA GLU A 194 17.29 6.34 -24.82
C GLU A 194 16.09 5.73 -24.07
N ALA A 195 16.30 4.56 -23.49
CA ALA A 195 15.35 3.98 -22.55
C ALA A 195 15.30 4.85 -21.28
N HIS A 196 14.55 5.92 -21.33
CA HIS A 196 14.32 6.76 -20.15
C HIS A 196 13.19 6.13 -19.31
N ALA A 197 13.58 5.55 -18.18
CA ALA A 197 12.72 5.45 -17.01
C ALA A 197 12.07 6.83 -16.77
N ASP A 198 10.91 6.86 -16.07
CA ASP A 198 10.24 8.14 -15.73
C ASP A 198 11.26 9.27 -15.56
N ILE A 199 11.10 10.35 -16.34
CA ILE A 199 12.13 11.38 -16.53
C ILE A 199 12.51 12.09 -15.22
N SER A 200 11.70 11.93 -14.16
CA SER A 200 12.01 12.38 -12.81
C SER A 200 11.16 11.67 -11.77
N SER A 201 11.64 11.59 -10.53
CA SER A 201 10.85 11.14 -9.38
C SER A 201 9.55 11.96 -9.23
N ALA A 202 9.61 13.27 -9.51
CA ALA A 202 8.44 14.15 -9.49
C ALA A 202 7.35 13.70 -10.48
N ALA A 203 7.72 13.26 -11.69
CA ALA A 203 6.76 12.75 -12.67
C ALA A 203 6.07 11.46 -12.22
N ALA A 204 6.80 10.56 -11.57
CA ALA A 204 6.24 9.34 -11.00
C ALA A 204 5.26 9.66 -9.85
N GLU A 205 5.62 10.61 -8.99
CA GLU A 205 4.80 11.07 -7.88
C GLU A 205 3.51 11.78 -8.35
N ILE A 206 3.59 12.64 -9.38
CA ILE A 206 2.40 13.27 -9.97
C ILE A 206 1.45 12.22 -10.54
N TYR A 207 2.00 11.20 -11.18
CA TYR A 207 1.21 10.09 -11.67
C TYR A 207 0.55 9.31 -10.52
N GLY A 208 1.28 9.09 -9.43
CA GLY A 208 0.79 8.49 -8.19
C GLY A 208 -0.34 9.32 -7.57
N ALA A 209 -0.15 10.64 -7.45
CA ALA A 209 -1.15 11.57 -6.95
C ALA A 209 -2.43 11.56 -7.81
N GLY A 210 -2.31 11.53 -9.13
CA GLY A 210 -3.47 11.44 -10.03
C GLY A 210 -4.28 10.15 -9.83
N ASN A 211 -3.62 9.02 -9.64
CA ASN A 211 -4.29 7.76 -9.32
C ASN A 211 -4.93 7.80 -7.92
N ALA A 212 -4.20 8.30 -6.94
CA ALA A 212 -4.70 8.47 -5.58
C ALA A 212 -5.97 9.34 -5.55
N THR A 213 -6.00 10.43 -6.32
CA THR A 213 -7.15 11.32 -6.41
C THR A 213 -8.40 10.62 -6.96
N MET A 214 -8.26 9.74 -7.95
CA MET A 214 -9.37 8.92 -8.45
C MET A 214 -9.89 7.95 -7.39
N ASP A 215 -8.98 7.28 -6.68
CA ASP A 215 -9.32 6.39 -5.58
C ASP A 215 -10.00 7.14 -4.42
N ILE A 216 -9.54 8.35 -4.09
CA ILE A 216 -10.12 9.24 -3.08
C ILE A 216 -11.58 9.57 -3.43
N MET A 217 -11.84 9.95 -4.67
CA MET A 217 -13.21 10.28 -5.12
C MET A 217 -14.13 9.07 -5.00
N GLY A 218 -13.72 7.91 -5.53
CA GLY A 218 -14.51 6.67 -5.44
C GLY A 218 -14.77 6.27 -3.99
N TYR A 219 -13.76 6.38 -3.13
CA TYR A 219 -13.88 6.07 -1.72
C TYR A 219 -14.82 7.04 -0.98
N GLY A 220 -14.68 8.34 -1.24
CA GLY A 220 -15.55 9.35 -0.63
C GLY A 220 -17.01 9.20 -1.00
N HIS A 221 -17.31 8.84 -2.26
CA HIS A 221 -18.69 8.52 -2.68
C HIS A 221 -19.21 7.28 -1.95
N MET A 222 -18.43 6.20 -1.90
CA MET A 222 -18.82 4.98 -1.19
C MET A 222 -19.13 5.25 0.29
N VAL A 223 -18.27 5.99 0.99
CA VAL A 223 -18.48 6.32 2.41
C VAL A 223 -19.77 7.13 2.62
N LYS A 224 -20.06 8.07 1.73
CA LYS A 224 -21.33 8.84 1.75
C LYS A 224 -22.55 7.97 1.49
N GLU A 225 -22.48 7.05 0.53
CA GLU A 225 -23.57 6.11 0.24
C GLU A 225 -23.82 5.17 1.43
N MET A 226 -22.79 4.84 2.22
CA MET A 226 -22.93 4.10 3.47
C MET A 226 -23.56 4.93 4.61
N GLY A 227 -23.90 6.20 4.38
CA GLY A 227 -24.44 7.09 5.40
C GLY A 227 -23.42 7.56 6.44
N LEU A 228 -22.12 7.36 6.18
CA LEU A 228 -21.06 7.80 7.08
C LEU A 228 -20.66 9.24 6.78
N PRO A 229 -20.29 10.04 7.80
CA PRO A 229 -19.83 11.41 7.61
C PRO A 229 -18.53 11.44 6.81
N PHE A 230 -18.53 12.20 5.71
CA PHE A 230 -17.37 12.42 4.86
C PHE A 230 -17.39 13.86 4.34
N THR A 231 -16.35 14.61 4.62
CA THR A 231 -16.25 16.02 4.23
C THR A 231 -15.14 16.24 3.20
N TRP A 232 -15.39 17.16 2.27
CA TRP A 232 -14.40 17.68 1.33
C TRP A 232 -13.92 19.06 1.78
N PRO A 233 -12.68 19.49 1.47
CA PRO A 233 -11.61 18.69 0.85
C PRO A 233 -11.00 17.68 1.83
N VAL A 234 -10.41 16.60 1.28
CA VAL A 234 -9.57 15.68 2.05
C VAL A 234 -8.09 16.00 1.85
N THR A 235 -7.29 15.74 2.85
CA THR A 235 -5.83 15.93 2.79
C THR A 235 -5.18 14.77 2.03
N LEU A 236 -4.39 15.10 1.00
CA LEU A 236 -3.51 14.15 0.29
C LEU A 236 -2.09 14.41 0.71
N GLU A 237 -1.52 13.51 1.49
CA GLU A 237 -0.16 13.62 2.04
C GLU A 237 0.85 13.02 1.07
N MET A 238 1.89 13.79 0.72
CA MET A 238 2.94 13.43 -0.23
C MET A 238 4.30 13.89 0.30
N ASP A 239 5.34 13.08 0.09
CA ASP A 239 6.70 13.42 0.56
C ASP A 239 7.57 14.09 -0.51
N ASN A 240 7.10 14.20 -1.74
CA ASN A 240 7.80 14.89 -2.82
C ASN A 240 7.33 16.34 -2.92
N GLU A 241 8.14 17.28 -2.44
CA GLU A 241 7.84 18.71 -2.46
C GLU A 241 7.59 19.25 -3.87
N ALA A 242 8.35 18.78 -4.88
CA ALA A 242 8.15 19.20 -6.26
C ALA A 242 6.79 18.74 -6.81
N ALA A 243 6.35 17.51 -6.46
CA ALA A 243 5.03 17.03 -6.83
C ALA A 243 3.92 17.81 -6.10
N ARG A 244 4.11 18.18 -4.84
CA ARG A 244 3.19 19.02 -4.08
C ARG A 244 3.03 20.40 -4.72
N ILE A 245 4.13 21.13 -4.93
CA ILE A 245 4.13 22.45 -5.57
C ILE A 245 3.43 22.39 -6.93
N PHE A 246 3.66 21.32 -7.67
CA PHE A 246 3.05 21.13 -8.97
C PHE A 246 1.53 20.91 -8.88
N THR A 247 1.06 20.13 -7.93
CA THR A 247 -0.37 19.92 -7.68
C THR A 247 -1.05 21.20 -7.19
N GLU A 248 -0.32 22.09 -6.53
CA GLU A 248 -0.78 23.43 -6.09
C GLU A 248 -0.82 24.48 -7.22
N GLY A 249 -0.45 24.14 -8.43
CA GLY A 249 -0.53 25.04 -9.59
C GLY A 249 0.81 25.60 -10.04
N GLY A 250 1.92 25.16 -9.45
CA GLY A 250 3.26 25.51 -9.91
C GLY A 250 3.51 25.09 -11.35
N ALA A 251 4.16 25.95 -12.14
CA ALA A 251 4.52 25.62 -13.51
C ALA A 251 5.72 24.68 -13.54
N MET A 252 5.52 23.45 -13.94
CA MET A 252 6.61 22.56 -14.33
C MET A 252 6.80 22.66 -15.83
N LYS A 253 7.97 23.12 -16.29
CA LYS A 253 8.32 23.12 -17.73
C LYS A 253 8.62 21.67 -18.16
N THR A 254 7.61 20.85 -18.35
CA THR A 254 7.78 19.51 -18.91
C THR A 254 7.35 19.48 -20.36
N LYS A 255 8.15 18.83 -21.21
CA LYS A 255 7.80 18.59 -22.62
C LYS A 255 6.85 17.38 -22.80
N LEU A 256 6.18 16.94 -21.75
CA LEU A 256 5.49 15.64 -21.69
C LEU A 256 3.97 15.83 -21.64
N LYS A 257 3.32 15.90 -22.79
CA LYS A 257 1.86 16.11 -22.93
C LYS A 257 0.98 15.13 -22.14
N HIS A 258 1.43 13.91 -21.91
CA HIS A 258 0.64 12.91 -21.15
C HIS A 258 0.70 13.12 -19.63
N ILE A 259 1.71 13.83 -19.14
CA ILE A 259 1.76 14.31 -17.76
C ILE A 259 0.81 15.48 -17.61
N ASP A 260 0.72 16.33 -18.63
CA ASP A 260 -0.12 17.53 -18.63
C ASP A 260 -1.62 17.18 -18.37
N CYS A 261 -2.17 16.12 -18.98
CA CYS A 261 -3.57 15.73 -18.75
C CYS A 261 -3.83 15.31 -17.30
N ARG A 262 -2.91 14.58 -16.68
CA ARG A 262 -3.07 14.18 -15.25
C ARG A 262 -2.85 15.34 -14.31
N GLN A 263 -1.95 16.21 -14.65
CA GLN A 263 -1.72 17.46 -13.96
C GLN A 263 -2.99 18.31 -13.94
N GLU A 264 -3.58 18.55 -15.08
CA GLU A 264 -4.81 19.32 -15.23
C GLU A 264 -5.97 18.64 -14.47
N TRP A 265 -6.00 17.31 -14.46
CA TRP A 265 -6.95 16.56 -13.63
C TRP A 265 -6.75 16.86 -12.13
N VAL A 266 -5.54 16.70 -11.60
CA VAL A 266 -5.28 16.96 -10.16
C VAL A 266 -5.53 18.41 -9.79
N LYS A 267 -5.17 19.37 -10.66
CA LYS A 267 -5.52 20.78 -10.48
C LYS A 267 -7.02 21.01 -10.45
N THR A 268 -7.76 20.41 -11.40
CA THR A 268 -9.22 20.50 -11.45
C THR A 268 -9.86 19.99 -10.16
N ILE A 269 -9.37 18.88 -9.62
CA ILE A 269 -9.89 18.27 -8.39
C ILE A 269 -9.57 19.15 -7.16
N ARG A 270 -8.39 19.76 -7.13
CA ARG A 270 -8.02 20.74 -6.11
C ARG A 270 -8.90 21.99 -6.20
N ASP A 271 -9.08 22.57 -7.41
CA ASP A 271 -9.85 23.77 -7.63
C ASP A 271 -11.35 23.57 -7.30
N LYS A 272 -11.84 22.34 -7.40
CA LYS A 272 -13.16 21.93 -6.91
C LYS A 272 -13.20 21.66 -5.40
N SER A 273 -12.11 21.94 -4.69
CA SER A 273 -12.02 21.70 -3.23
C SER A 273 -12.34 20.26 -2.84
N ILE A 274 -11.84 19.29 -3.61
CA ILE A 274 -11.99 17.85 -3.32
C ILE A 274 -10.75 17.33 -2.59
N VAL A 275 -9.56 17.82 -2.96
CA VAL A 275 -8.28 17.39 -2.37
C VAL A 275 -7.44 18.61 -2.02
N THR A 276 -6.78 18.55 -0.85
CA THR A 276 -5.75 19.51 -0.45
C THR A 276 -4.41 18.78 -0.36
N PRO A 277 -3.47 19.01 -1.30
CA PRO A 277 -2.14 18.43 -1.23
C PRO A 277 -1.34 19.01 -0.05
N VAL A 278 -0.70 18.15 0.74
CA VAL A 278 0.13 18.57 1.87
C VAL A 278 1.45 17.79 1.82
N HIS A 279 2.55 18.48 2.12
CA HIS A 279 3.84 17.84 2.26
C HIS A 279 3.93 17.10 3.61
N VAL A 280 4.39 15.87 3.57
CA VAL A 280 4.72 15.07 4.75
C VAL A 280 6.19 14.63 4.68
N HIS A 281 6.87 14.63 5.83
CA HIS A 281 8.24 14.10 5.86
C HIS A 281 8.25 12.63 5.49
N THR A 282 9.28 12.18 4.74
CA THR A 282 9.40 10.81 4.22
C THR A 282 9.26 9.73 5.31
N ASP A 283 9.71 10.01 6.53
CA ASP A 283 9.59 9.05 7.64
C ASP A 283 8.14 8.91 8.16
N LEU A 284 7.28 9.88 7.86
CA LEU A 284 5.87 9.88 8.23
C LEU A 284 4.96 9.41 7.08
N ASN A 285 5.48 9.33 5.84
CA ASN A 285 4.71 8.86 4.71
C ASN A 285 4.50 7.34 4.76
N THR A 286 3.36 6.91 5.26
CA THR A 286 3.02 5.49 5.38
C THR A 286 2.84 4.79 4.04
N ALA A 287 2.67 5.53 2.92
CA ALA A 287 2.57 4.95 1.58
C ALA A 287 3.90 4.33 1.10
N ASP A 288 5.05 4.66 1.71
CA ASP A 288 6.33 3.98 1.48
C ASP A 288 6.21 2.46 1.68
N PHE A 289 5.38 2.02 2.63
CA PHE A 289 5.11 0.63 2.95
C PHE A 289 4.57 -0.19 1.76
N PHE A 290 3.94 0.50 0.82
CA PHE A 290 3.30 -0.09 -0.35
C PHE A 290 4.12 0.08 -1.64
N THR A 291 5.24 0.81 -1.59
CA THR A 291 6.02 1.13 -2.80
C THR A 291 7.40 0.50 -2.82
N LYS A 292 8.07 0.40 -1.66
CA LYS A 292 9.49 0.06 -1.56
C LYS A 292 9.73 -1.20 -0.74
N ILE A 293 10.83 -1.88 -1.02
CA ILE A 293 11.41 -2.86 -0.09
C ILE A 293 12.13 -2.04 0.98
N LEU A 294 11.54 -1.98 2.17
CA LEU A 294 12.04 -1.18 3.28
C LEU A 294 13.11 -1.93 4.09
N SER A 295 13.97 -1.17 4.76
CA SER A 295 14.83 -1.73 5.79
C SER A 295 13.98 -2.35 6.92
N PRO A 296 14.47 -3.38 7.62
CA PRO A 296 13.71 -4.01 8.71
C PRO A 296 13.21 -3.02 9.76
N ALA A 297 14.02 -2.05 10.15
CA ALA A 297 13.63 -1.05 11.14
C ALA A 297 12.44 -0.18 10.67
N LYS A 298 12.52 0.37 9.45
CA LYS A 298 11.44 1.21 8.89
C LYS A 298 10.19 0.39 8.61
N PHE A 299 10.34 -0.86 8.14
CA PHE A 299 9.22 -1.75 7.92
C PHE A 299 8.46 -2.03 9.21
N LEU A 300 9.16 -2.38 10.29
CA LEU A 300 8.55 -2.67 11.59
C LEU A 300 7.86 -1.44 12.17
N ASP A 301 8.48 -0.26 12.08
CA ASP A 301 7.90 0.99 12.55
C ASP A 301 6.53 1.28 11.89
N ILE A 302 6.43 1.19 10.56
CA ILE A 302 5.15 1.43 9.87
C ILE A 302 4.16 0.29 10.13
N ARG A 303 4.61 -0.97 10.14
CA ARG A 303 3.76 -2.12 10.46
C ARG A 303 3.09 -1.95 11.81
N ASP A 304 3.85 -1.57 12.83
CA ASP A 304 3.38 -1.48 14.21
C ASP A 304 2.47 -0.26 14.46
N ARG A 305 2.42 0.70 13.51
CA ARG A 305 1.37 1.74 13.48
C ARG A 305 0.01 1.18 13.03
N PHE A 306 0.00 0.17 12.16
CA PHE A 306 -1.21 -0.39 11.57
C PHE A 306 -1.69 -1.67 12.23
N MET A 307 -0.80 -2.40 12.87
CA MET A 307 -1.02 -3.75 13.36
C MET A 307 -0.57 -3.89 14.81
N VAL A 308 -1.30 -4.70 15.56
CA VAL A 308 -1.02 -4.98 16.97
C VAL A 308 -0.99 -6.49 17.21
N GLN A 309 -0.30 -6.91 18.27
CA GLN A 309 -0.27 -8.31 18.68
C GLN A 309 -1.62 -8.69 19.31
N TYR A 310 -2.36 -9.57 18.64
CA TYR A 310 -3.73 -9.95 19.05
C TYR A 310 -3.78 -11.05 20.13
N SER A 311 -2.76 -11.90 20.22
CA SER A 311 -2.69 -12.98 21.21
C SER A 311 -2.68 -12.50 22.66
N VAL A 312 -2.30 -11.23 22.89
CA VAL A 312 -2.29 -10.60 24.22
C VAL A 312 -3.70 -10.22 24.70
N LEU A 313 -4.69 -10.23 23.79
CA LEU A 313 -6.06 -9.74 24.03
C LEU A 313 -7.08 -10.90 24.21
N LYS A 314 -6.63 -12.15 24.11
CA LYS A 314 -7.40 -13.36 24.42
C LYS A 314 -7.11 -13.85 25.83
#